data_49652dc69f34eca5cf27910ef9a73564
#
_entry.id   49652dc69f34eca5cf27910ef9a73564
#
_cell.length_a   1.000
_cell.length_b   1.000
_cell.length_c   1.000
_cell.angle_alpha   90.00
_cell.angle_beta   90.00
_cell.angle_gamma   90.00
#
_symmetry.space_group_name_H-M   'P 1'
#
loop_
_entity.id
_entity.type
_entity.pdbx_description
1 polymer ?
#
loop_
_entity_poly.entity_id
_entity_poly.type
_entity_poly.pdbx_seq_one_letter_code
_entity_poly.pdbx_strand_id
1 'polypeptide(L)' 'MKVNCQEHRRSMELLGLKLRLEKGLIDPKERDEIEKRIRALEKDLNLD' A
#
# COMPACT_ATOMS: atom_id res chain seq x y z
N MET A 1 -10.09 18.81 -10.66
CA MET A 1 -9.33 17.56 -10.70
C MET A 1 -10.20 16.37 -10.33
N LYS A 2 -10.24 15.42 -11.20
CA LYS A 2 -11.06 14.25 -10.96
C LYS A 2 -10.23 13.13 -10.34
N VAL A 3 -10.59 12.76 -9.14
CA VAL A 3 -9.94 11.63 -8.49
C VAL A 3 -10.75 10.38 -8.80
N ASN A 4 -10.09 9.44 -9.45
CA ASN A 4 -10.72 8.18 -9.76
C ASN A 4 -10.97 7.40 -8.47
N CYS A 5 -12.16 6.82 -8.35
CA CYS A 5 -12.50 6.05 -7.14
C CYS A 5 -11.49 4.94 -6.89
N GLN A 6 -11.02 4.31 -7.96
CA GLN A 6 -10.04 3.24 -7.81
C GLN A 6 -8.70 3.77 -7.32
N GLU A 7 -8.29 4.93 -7.79
CA GLU A 7 -7.03 5.52 -7.33
C GLU A 7 -7.12 5.89 -5.86
N HIS A 8 -8.23 6.48 -5.48
CA HIS A 8 -8.43 6.84 -4.08
C HIS A 8 -8.38 5.61 -3.18
N ARG A 9 -9.03 4.55 -3.62
CA ARG A 9 -9.07 3.30 -2.88
C ARG A 9 -7.68 2.72 -2.71
N ARG A 10 -6.91 2.72 -3.78
CA ARG A 10 -5.55 2.20 -3.73
C ARG A 10 -4.66 3.04 -2.84
N SER A 11 -4.84 4.35 -2.89
CA SER A 11 -4.06 5.23 -2.02
C SER A 11 -4.34 4.95 -0.56
N MET A 12 -5.61 4.75 -0.21
CA MET A 12 -5.98 4.44 1.17
C MET A 12 -5.42 3.09 1.59
N GLU A 13 -5.47 2.12 0.71
CA GLU A 13 -4.92 0.80 1.00
C GLU A 13 -3.42 0.90 1.22
N LEU A 14 -2.74 1.63 0.36
CA LEU A 14 -1.29 1.81 0.47
C LEU A 14 -0.94 2.45 1.81
N LEU A 15 -1.66 3.48 2.18
CA LEU A 15 -1.43 4.14 3.45
C LEU A 15 -1.62 3.20 4.63
N GLY A 16 -2.70 2.41 4.59
CA GLY A 16 -2.97 1.44 5.63
C GLY A 16 -1.86 0.42 5.76
N LEU A 17 -1.36 -0.07 4.63
CA LEU A 17 -0.28 -1.04 4.64
C LEU A 17 1.00 -0.46 5.21
N LYS A 18 1.31 0.77 4.84
CA LYS A 18 2.50 1.44 5.35
C LYS A 18 2.40 1.66 6.85
N LEU A 19 1.23 2.00 7.34
CA LEU A 19 1.01 2.16 8.77
C LEU A 19 1.23 0.85 9.52
N ARG A 20 0.81 -0.25 8.93
CA ARG A 20 1.01 -1.56 9.53
C ARG A 20 2.50 -1.88 9.66
N LEU A 21 3.26 -1.60 8.62
CA LEU A 21 4.70 -1.81 8.67
C LEU A 21 5.35 -0.95 9.74
N GLU A 22 4.87 0.27 9.87
CA GLU A 22 5.44 1.21 10.84
C GLU A 22 5.21 0.74 12.26
N LYS A 23 4.06 0.12 12.52
CA LYS A 23 3.76 -0.37 13.86
C LYS A 23 4.63 -1.56 14.25
N GLY A 24 5.07 -2.33 13.28
CA GLY A 24 5.98 -3.43 13.54
C GLY A 24 5.37 -4.60 14.29
N LEU A 25 4.06 -4.68 14.36
CA LEU A 25 3.36 -5.76 15.06
C LEU A 25 2.86 -6.83 14.09
N ILE A 26 3.69 -7.19 13.14
CA ILE A 26 3.30 -8.17 12.13
C ILE A 26 4.40 -9.22 11.99
N ASP A 27 3.98 -10.40 11.53
CA ASP A 27 4.91 -11.49 11.30
C ASP A 27 5.81 -11.19 10.10
N PRO A 28 7.02 -11.78 10.09
CA PRO A 28 7.91 -11.60 8.94
C PRO A 28 7.28 -11.99 7.61
N LYS A 29 6.44 -13.02 7.63
CA LYS A 29 5.74 -13.44 6.42
C LYS A 29 4.76 -12.38 5.96
N GLU A 30 3.97 -11.87 6.89
CA GLU A 30 3.00 -10.82 6.59
C GLU A 30 3.70 -9.58 6.08
N ARG A 31 4.79 -9.24 6.74
CA ARG A 31 5.56 -8.08 6.36
C ARG A 31 6.03 -8.19 4.91
N ASP A 32 6.51 -9.36 4.54
CA ASP A 32 6.98 -9.59 3.17
C ASP A 32 5.84 -9.41 2.17
N GLU A 33 4.67 -9.96 2.49
CA GLU A 33 3.50 -9.83 1.63
C GLU A 33 3.05 -8.38 1.53
N ILE A 34 3.06 -7.67 2.64
CA ILE A 34 2.67 -6.28 2.65
C ILE A 34 3.61 -5.45 1.79
N GLU A 35 4.91 -5.70 1.89
CA GLU A 35 5.88 -4.98 1.09
C GLU A 35 5.66 -5.23 -0.39
N LYS A 36 5.36 -6.47 -0.75
CA LYS A 36 5.06 -6.79 -2.14
C LYS A 36 3.80 -6.06 -2.61
N ARG A 37 2.80 -6.03 -1.75
CA ARG A 37 1.55 -5.35 -2.08
C ARG A 37 1.78 -3.85 -2.27
N ILE A 38 2.58 -3.26 -1.39
CA ILE A 38 2.89 -1.84 -1.50
C ILE A 38 3.56 -1.54 -2.83
N ARG A 39 4.52 -2.36 -3.22
CA ARG A 39 5.20 -2.17 -4.49
C ARG A 39 4.22 -2.26 -5.66
N ALA A 40 3.33 -3.23 -5.61
CA ALA A 40 2.34 -3.40 -6.66
C ALA A 40 1.42 -2.19 -6.75
N LEU A 41 0.99 -1.68 -5.61
CA LEU A 41 0.13 -0.50 -5.57
C LEU A 41 0.83 0.74 -6.07
N GLU A 42 2.07 0.92 -5.68
CA GLU A 42 2.86 2.07 -6.13
C GLU A 42 3.04 2.03 -7.64
N LYS A 43 3.28 0.85 -8.17
CA LYS A 43 3.43 0.68 -9.60
C LYS A 43 2.12 0.98 -10.32
N ASP A 44 1.02 0.53 -9.75
CA ASP A 44 -0.32 0.77 -10.31
C ASP A 44 -0.64 2.25 -10.33
N LEU A 45 -0.27 2.95 -9.27
CA LEU A 45 -0.51 4.39 -9.17
C LEU A 45 0.52 5.19 -9.96
N ASN A 46 1.50 4.51 -10.49
CA ASN A 46 2.53 5.15 -11.31
C ASN A 46 3.30 6.23 -10.53
N LEU A 47 3.66 5.91 -9.32
CA LEU A 47 4.38 6.82 -8.44
C LEU A 47 5.89 6.64 -8.60
N ASP A 48 6.38 7.04 -9.72
CA ASP A 48 7.83 6.94 -9.97
C ASP A 48 8.57 8.11 -9.37
#